data_65cf8ecf40d43e4853f12ac26688864b
#
_entry.id   65cf8ecf40d43e4853f12ac26688864b
#
_cell.length_a   1.000
_cell.length_b   1.000
_cell.length_c   1.000
_cell.angle_alpha   90.00
_cell.angle_beta   90.00
_cell.angle_gamma   90.00
#
_symmetry.space_group_name_H-M   'P 1'
#
loop_
_entity.id
_entity.type
_entity.pdbx_description
1 polymer ?
#
loop_
_entity_poly.entity_id
_entity_poly.type
_entity_poly.pdbx_seq_one_letter_code
_entity_poly.pdbx_strand_id
1 'polypeptide(L)'
;MHKVITFGIPSYNAAKDMDHCITSILEGSNYATDIEIIVVDDGSKDETADKADEWEARYPGIIRAVHQENGGHGIAVLSGLREAQGTYYKVVDSDDWLDAAALSTMLSILRGFEERDQRVDLFISNYVYEKVYEGTHTAIGYKFALPRKKIFSWDQIGHFRPDQNLLMHSLCYRTDVLRESNLPMPAHTF
;
A
#
# COMPACT_ATOMS: atom_id res chain seq x y z
N MET A 1 -15.47 8.76 -9.39
CA MET A 1 -14.30 9.37 -10.09
C MET A 1 -13.22 8.30 -10.13
N HIS A 2 -12.58 8.06 -11.28
CA HIS A 2 -11.54 7.04 -11.42
C HIS A 2 -10.33 7.35 -10.51
N LYS A 3 -9.76 6.35 -9.86
CA LYS A 3 -8.59 6.47 -8.98
C LYS A 3 -7.41 5.68 -9.57
N VAL A 4 -6.23 6.27 -9.55
CA VAL A 4 -5.01 5.60 -10.01
C VAL A 4 -4.62 4.47 -9.06
N ILE A 5 -4.72 4.71 -7.75
CA ILE A 5 -4.30 3.76 -6.74
C ILE A 5 -5.22 3.77 -5.52
N THR A 6 -5.43 2.58 -4.95
CA THR A 6 -5.99 2.40 -3.61
C THR A 6 -4.89 1.94 -2.66
N PHE A 7 -4.75 2.64 -1.53
CA PHE A 7 -3.96 2.21 -0.38
C PHE A 7 -4.85 1.46 0.59
N GLY A 8 -4.57 0.18 0.83
CA GLY A 8 -5.23 -0.61 1.87
C GLY A 8 -4.39 -0.56 3.14
N ILE A 9 -4.97 -0.12 4.24
CA ILE A 9 -4.32 0.00 5.55
C ILE A 9 -4.97 -0.99 6.50
N PRO A 10 -4.45 -2.22 6.63
CA PRO A 10 -4.90 -3.16 7.65
C PRO A 10 -4.53 -2.62 9.02
N SER A 11 -5.50 -2.55 9.93
CA SER A 11 -5.35 -1.90 11.22
C SER A 11 -5.93 -2.77 12.35
N TYR A 12 -5.12 -3.06 13.35
CA TYR A 12 -5.55 -3.73 14.58
C TYR A 12 -4.83 -3.13 15.78
N ASN A 13 -5.58 -2.44 16.67
CA ASN A 13 -5.05 -1.68 17.80
C ASN A 13 -3.95 -0.68 17.37
N ALA A 14 -4.23 0.08 16.31
CA ALA A 14 -3.30 0.97 15.61
C ALA A 14 -3.55 2.46 15.86
N ALA A 15 -4.36 2.80 16.88
CA ALA A 15 -4.77 4.17 17.15
C ALA A 15 -3.61 5.18 17.32
N LYS A 16 -2.42 4.72 17.69
CA LYS A 16 -1.24 5.58 17.91
C LYS A 16 -0.50 5.95 16.64
N ASP A 17 -0.49 5.04 15.65
CA ASP A 17 0.41 5.12 14.49
C ASP A 17 -0.34 5.51 13.21
N MET A 18 -1.64 5.19 13.12
CA MET A 18 -2.51 5.40 11.95
C MET A 18 -2.47 6.85 11.41
N ASP A 19 -2.43 7.85 12.29
CA ASP A 19 -2.42 9.26 11.88
C ASP A 19 -1.19 9.59 11.05
N HIS A 20 -0.03 9.05 11.42
CA HIS A 20 1.22 9.26 10.67
C HIS A 20 1.18 8.56 9.32
N CYS A 21 0.70 7.32 9.27
CA CYS A 21 0.51 6.56 8.05
C CYS A 21 -0.37 7.32 7.04
N ILE A 22 -1.60 7.68 7.43
CA ILE A 22 -2.56 8.36 6.54
C ILE A 22 -2.04 9.73 6.10
N THR A 23 -1.47 10.52 7.02
CA THR A 23 -0.93 11.84 6.70
C THR A 23 0.18 11.76 5.65
N SER A 24 1.09 10.79 5.76
CA SER A 24 2.18 10.60 4.80
C SER A 24 1.68 10.32 3.37
N ILE A 25 0.57 9.59 3.24
CA ILE A 25 -0.06 9.31 1.94
C ILE A 25 -0.70 10.58 1.38
N LEU A 26 -1.42 11.34 2.21
CA LEU A 26 -2.07 12.58 1.78
C LEU A 26 -1.06 13.64 1.34
N GLU A 27 0.03 13.83 2.08
CA GLU A 27 1.09 14.80 1.78
C GLU A 27 1.82 14.49 0.46
N GLY A 28 2.03 13.21 0.15
CA GLY A 28 2.72 12.78 -1.06
C GLY A 28 1.86 12.73 -2.32
N SER A 29 0.56 13.04 -2.21
CA SER A 29 -0.39 12.83 -3.31
C SER A 29 -1.24 14.07 -3.61
N ASN A 30 -1.74 14.16 -4.84
CA ASN A 30 -2.90 14.97 -5.16
C ASN A 30 -4.16 14.13 -4.82
N TYR A 31 -4.47 14.02 -3.53
CA TYR A 31 -5.47 13.10 -3.01
C TYR A 31 -6.85 13.25 -3.65
N ALA A 32 -7.23 14.43 -4.11
CA ALA A 32 -8.57 14.65 -4.68
C ALA A 32 -8.81 13.85 -5.97
N THR A 33 -7.78 13.58 -6.76
CA THR A 33 -7.91 12.98 -8.10
C THR A 33 -7.35 11.56 -8.19
N ASP A 34 -6.29 11.23 -7.44
CA ASP A 34 -5.45 10.09 -7.74
C ASP A 34 -5.65 8.89 -6.83
N ILE A 35 -5.95 9.15 -5.57
CA ILE A 35 -5.89 8.13 -4.54
C ILE A 35 -7.24 7.81 -3.92
N GLU A 36 -7.34 6.62 -3.41
CA GLU A 36 -8.29 6.15 -2.42
C GLU A 36 -7.50 5.53 -1.26
N ILE A 37 -7.94 5.72 -0.05
CA ILE A 37 -7.40 5.09 1.16
C ILE A 37 -8.52 4.29 1.79
N ILE A 38 -8.27 3.01 2.06
CA ILE A 38 -9.20 2.13 2.76
C ILE A 38 -8.54 1.68 4.06
N VAL A 39 -9.02 2.20 5.17
CA VAL A 39 -8.61 1.76 6.51
C VAL A 39 -9.49 0.58 6.90
N VAL A 40 -8.87 -0.58 7.11
CA VAL A 40 -9.60 -1.78 7.52
C VAL A 40 -9.32 -2.06 8.99
N ASP A 41 -10.27 -1.69 9.84
CA ASP A 41 -10.24 -2.05 11.25
C ASP A 41 -10.63 -3.52 11.43
N ASP A 42 -9.66 -4.33 11.84
CA ASP A 42 -9.81 -5.78 12.03
C ASP A 42 -10.24 -6.11 13.47
N GLY A 43 -11.31 -5.46 13.94
CA GLY A 43 -11.91 -5.71 15.25
C GLY A 43 -11.05 -5.22 16.42
N SER A 44 -10.53 -4.02 16.32
CA SER A 44 -9.71 -3.38 17.36
C SER A 44 -10.46 -3.21 18.69
N LYS A 45 -9.68 -3.06 19.76
CA LYS A 45 -10.19 -2.85 21.14
C LYS A 45 -9.79 -1.49 21.69
N ASP A 46 -9.01 -0.73 20.96
CA ASP A 46 -8.62 0.65 21.24
C ASP A 46 -9.42 1.62 20.35
N GLU A 47 -9.03 2.87 20.30
CA GLU A 47 -9.71 3.92 19.53
C GLU A 47 -9.45 3.83 17.99
N THR A 48 -8.94 2.72 17.46
CA THR A 48 -8.64 2.55 16.02
C THR A 48 -9.88 2.75 15.15
N ALA A 49 -11.01 2.13 15.51
CA ALA A 49 -12.26 2.23 14.78
C ALA A 49 -12.76 3.68 14.72
N ASP A 50 -12.82 4.35 15.88
CA ASP A 50 -13.28 5.75 15.99
C ASP A 50 -12.40 6.68 15.16
N LYS A 51 -11.07 6.48 15.19
CA LYS A 51 -10.14 7.26 14.35
C LYS A 51 -10.32 7.02 12.85
N ALA A 52 -10.57 5.77 12.44
CA ALA A 52 -10.84 5.47 11.04
C ALA A 52 -12.09 6.22 10.53
N ASP A 53 -13.15 6.25 11.34
CA ASP A 53 -14.38 6.99 11.06
C ASP A 53 -14.13 8.51 11.03
N GLU A 54 -13.31 9.05 11.93
CA GLU A 54 -12.93 10.46 11.90
C GLU A 54 -12.16 10.83 10.62
N TRP A 55 -11.26 9.97 10.15
CA TRP A 55 -10.54 10.16 8.90
C TRP A 55 -11.48 10.11 7.70
N GLU A 56 -12.42 9.16 7.65
CA GLU A 56 -13.45 9.09 6.59
C GLU A 56 -14.30 10.37 6.58
N ALA A 57 -14.77 10.82 7.74
CA ALA A 57 -15.58 12.02 7.86
C ALA A 57 -14.84 13.29 7.41
N ARG A 58 -13.52 13.37 7.66
CA ARG A 58 -12.66 14.48 7.25
C ARG A 58 -12.37 14.51 5.73
N TYR A 59 -12.26 13.32 5.10
CA TYR A 59 -11.90 13.19 3.68
C TYR A 59 -12.90 12.31 2.92
N PRO A 60 -14.19 12.72 2.84
CA PRO A 60 -15.25 11.92 2.21
C PRO A 60 -14.95 11.68 0.72
N GLY A 61 -15.08 10.41 0.30
CA GLY A 61 -14.81 9.97 -1.07
C GLY A 61 -13.32 9.81 -1.40
N ILE A 62 -12.44 10.00 -0.42
CA ILE A 62 -10.99 9.75 -0.53
C ILE A 62 -10.59 8.68 0.47
N ILE A 63 -11.02 8.81 1.73
CA ILE A 63 -10.79 7.83 2.79
C ILE A 63 -12.09 7.11 3.08
N ARG A 64 -12.01 5.81 3.32
CA ARG A 64 -13.12 4.96 3.72
C ARG A 64 -12.69 4.03 4.85
N ALA A 65 -13.50 3.98 5.90
CA ALA A 65 -13.36 3.02 6.99
C ALA A 65 -14.15 1.73 6.66
N VAL A 66 -13.57 0.59 6.96
CA VAL A 66 -14.18 -0.73 6.86
C VAL A 66 -13.94 -1.46 8.16
N HIS A 67 -15.01 -1.85 8.85
CA HIS A 67 -14.93 -2.57 10.12
C HIS A 67 -15.31 -4.03 9.92
N GLN A 68 -14.56 -4.93 10.54
CA GLN A 68 -14.81 -6.36 10.50
C GLN A 68 -14.50 -7.04 11.83
N GLU A 69 -15.02 -8.24 12.02
CA GLU A 69 -14.55 -9.11 13.10
C GLU A 69 -13.09 -9.51 12.82
N ASN A 70 -12.29 -9.63 13.89
CA ASN A 70 -10.88 -9.94 13.76
C ASN A 70 -10.66 -11.25 12.98
N GLY A 71 -10.11 -11.12 11.78
CA GLY A 71 -9.77 -12.21 10.89
C GLY A 71 -8.24 -12.38 10.71
N GLY A 72 -7.46 -11.45 11.26
CA GLY A 72 -6.02 -11.37 11.08
C GLY A 72 -5.60 -10.54 9.87
N HIS A 73 -4.34 -10.13 9.85
CA HIS A 73 -3.76 -9.20 8.87
C HIS A 73 -4.10 -9.56 7.42
N GLY A 74 -3.94 -10.84 7.02
CA GLY A 74 -4.23 -11.26 5.64
C GLY A 74 -5.69 -11.06 5.24
N ILE A 75 -6.63 -11.28 6.15
CA ILE A 75 -8.06 -11.07 5.89
C ILE A 75 -8.36 -9.57 5.78
N ALA A 76 -7.77 -8.74 6.62
CA ALA A 76 -7.89 -7.29 6.52
C ALA A 76 -7.35 -6.76 5.17
N VAL A 77 -6.21 -7.27 4.69
CA VAL A 77 -5.69 -6.96 3.36
C VAL A 77 -6.67 -7.34 2.25
N LEU A 78 -7.29 -8.55 2.32
CA LEU A 78 -8.29 -8.98 1.35
C LEU A 78 -9.54 -8.12 1.39
N SER A 79 -9.98 -7.70 2.56
CA SER A 79 -11.15 -6.81 2.70
C SER A 79 -10.88 -5.46 2.03
N GLY A 80 -9.71 -4.86 2.26
CA GLY A 80 -9.29 -3.66 1.54
C GLY A 80 -9.24 -3.85 0.03
N LEU A 81 -8.70 -4.98 -0.45
CA LEU A 81 -8.65 -5.30 -1.88
C LEU A 81 -10.05 -5.47 -2.51
N ARG A 82 -11.00 -6.07 -1.80
CA ARG A 82 -12.39 -6.21 -2.30
C ARG A 82 -13.04 -4.86 -2.55
N GLU A 83 -12.80 -3.92 -1.67
CA GLU A 83 -13.37 -2.59 -1.70
C GLU A 83 -12.63 -1.61 -2.63
N ALA A 84 -11.39 -1.93 -3.03
CA ALA A 84 -10.52 -1.06 -3.82
C ALA A 84 -11.15 -0.65 -5.18
N GLN A 85 -11.06 0.63 -5.53
CA GLN A 85 -11.55 1.20 -6.79
C GLN A 85 -10.40 1.67 -7.71
N GLY A 86 -9.18 1.77 -7.19
CA GLY A 86 -8.00 2.18 -7.96
C GLY A 86 -7.54 1.11 -8.95
N THR A 87 -6.96 1.56 -10.07
CA THR A 87 -6.29 0.68 -11.04
C THR A 87 -5.22 -0.17 -10.36
N TYR A 88 -4.51 0.44 -9.40
CA TYR A 88 -3.48 -0.22 -8.61
C TYR A 88 -3.88 -0.34 -7.14
N TYR A 89 -3.35 -1.34 -6.47
CA TYR A 89 -3.54 -1.59 -5.05
C TYR A 89 -2.20 -1.76 -4.34
N LYS A 90 -2.01 -1.02 -3.26
CA LYS A 90 -0.83 -1.11 -2.40
C LYS A 90 -1.25 -1.26 -0.95
N VAL A 91 -0.69 -2.26 -0.27
CA VAL A 91 -0.81 -2.37 1.19
C VAL A 91 0.22 -1.46 1.84
N VAL A 92 -0.21 -0.75 2.87
CA VAL A 92 0.64 0.01 3.79
C VAL A 92 0.21 -0.36 5.21
N ASP A 93 1.11 -0.94 5.99
CA ASP A 93 0.79 -1.27 7.38
C ASP A 93 0.55 0.02 8.18
N SER A 94 -0.34 -0.04 9.16
CA SER A 94 -0.79 1.14 9.90
C SER A 94 0.29 1.84 10.72
N ASP A 95 1.43 1.17 10.96
CA ASP A 95 2.63 1.67 11.62
C ASP A 95 3.76 2.07 10.65
N ASP A 96 3.52 1.91 9.32
CA ASP A 96 4.43 2.34 8.26
C ASP A 96 4.03 3.70 7.67
N TRP A 97 4.96 4.34 6.94
CA TRP A 97 4.70 5.59 6.21
C TRP A 97 5.41 5.64 4.86
N LEU A 98 4.99 6.56 4.01
CA LEU A 98 5.55 6.75 2.69
C LEU A 98 6.34 8.06 2.61
N ASP A 99 7.49 8.04 1.93
CA ASP A 99 8.19 9.27 1.55
C ASP A 99 7.37 10.04 0.50
N ALA A 100 7.06 11.30 0.79
CA ALA A 100 6.17 12.13 -0.04
C ALA A 100 6.71 12.32 -1.47
N ALA A 101 8.02 12.50 -1.65
CA ALA A 101 8.62 12.67 -2.97
C ALA A 101 8.63 11.37 -3.78
N ALA A 102 8.89 10.24 -3.11
CA ALA A 102 8.81 8.91 -3.72
C ALA A 102 7.37 8.58 -4.13
N LEU A 103 6.38 8.87 -3.29
CA LEU A 103 4.96 8.67 -3.59
C LEU A 103 4.52 9.53 -4.79
N SER A 104 4.86 10.81 -4.80
CA SER A 104 4.56 11.71 -5.93
C SER A 104 5.16 11.19 -7.25
N THR A 105 6.39 10.68 -7.19
CA THR A 105 7.07 10.07 -8.35
C THR A 105 6.33 8.81 -8.80
N MET A 106 5.95 7.92 -7.88
CA MET A 106 5.21 6.70 -8.18
C MET A 106 3.88 7.02 -8.85
N LEU A 107 3.10 7.95 -8.31
CA LEU A 107 1.80 8.36 -8.87
C LEU A 107 1.95 8.90 -10.28
N SER A 108 2.97 9.74 -10.53
CA SER A 108 3.26 10.25 -11.87
C SER A 108 3.55 9.12 -12.88
N ILE A 109 4.30 8.10 -12.47
CA ILE A 109 4.62 6.94 -13.32
C ILE A 109 3.36 6.11 -13.59
N LEU A 110 2.56 5.82 -12.56
CA LEU A 110 1.34 5.01 -12.70
C LEU A 110 0.31 5.70 -13.59
N ARG A 111 0.10 7.01 -13.43
CA ARG A 111 -0.72 7.81 -14.35
C ARG A 111 -0.22 7.73 -15.79
N GLY A 112 1.09 7.89 -15.99
CA GLY A 112 1.68 7.79 -17.31
C GLY A 112 1.48 6.42 -17.96
N PHE A 113 1.30 5.34 -17.21
CA PHE A 113 0.91 4.04 -17.77
C PHE A 113 -0.55 4.05 -18.22
N GLU A 114 -1.48 4.62 -17.43
CA GLU A 114 -2.89 4.74 -17.81
C GLU A 114 -3.08 5.62 -19.05
N GLU A 115 -2.43 6.79 -19.10
CA GLU A 115 -2.52 7.72 -20.21
C GLU A 115 -2.03 7.13 -21.55
N ARG A 116 -1.09 6.18 -21.47
CA ARG A 116 -0.56 5.48 -22.65
C ARG A 116 -1.24 4.14 -22.94
N ASP A 117 -2.30 3.81 -22.18
CA ASP A 117 -2.94 2.48 -22.20
C ASP A 117 -1.91 1.33 -22.05
N GLN A 118 -0.92 1.54 -21.22
CA GLN A 118 0.19 0.62 -21.02
C GLN A 118 -0.05 -0.26 -19.80
N ARG A 119 -0.33 -1.55 -20.02
CA ARG A 119 -0.55 -2.50 -18.93
C ARG A 119 0.76 -2.83 -18.22
N VAL A 120 0.79 -2.57 -16.93
CA VAL A 120 1.87 -2.97 -16.00
C VAL A 120 1.22 -3.64 -14.82
N ASP A 121 1.53 -4.91 -14.58
CA ASP A 121 0.84 -5.72 -13.59
C ASP A 121 1.41 -5.52 -12.18
N LEU A 122 2.71 -5.17 -12.08
CA LEU A 122 3.40 -4.96 -10.82
C LEU A 122 4.39 -3.79 -10.91
N PHE A 123 4.25 -2.82 -10.02
CA PHE A 123 5.25 -1.79 -9.80
C PHE A 123 6.06 -2.13 -8.55
N ILE A 124 7.39 -2.09 -8.66
CA ILE A 124 8.31 -2.42 -7.57
C ILE A 124 9.10 -1.17 -7.20
N SER A 125 9.04 -0.78 -5.94
CA SER A 125 9.80 0.32 -5.35
C SER A 125 10.85 -0.21 -4.37
N ASN A 126 11.79 0.63 -3.97
CA ASN A 126 12.61 0.39 -2.79
C ASN A 126 11.78 0.58 -1.52
N TYR A 127 12.30 0.09 -0.41
CA TYR A 127 11.78 0.39 0.92
C TYR A 127 12.93 0.65 1.89
N VAL A 128 12.62 1.20 3.05
CA VAL A 128 13.59 1.56 4.08
C VAL A 128 13.18 0.88 5.39
N TYR A 129 14.13 0.23 6.02
CA TYR A 129 14.02 -0.13 7.42
C TYR A 129 14.41 1.07 8.26
N GLU A 130 13.45 1.66 8.94
CA GLU A 130 13.67 2.77 9.84
C GLU A 130 13.83 2.24 11.26
N LYS A 131 15.05 2.36 11.80
CA LYS A 131 15.34 1.98 13.18
C LYS A 131 15.17 3.19 14.09
N VAL A 132 13.93 3.55 14.37
CA VAL A 132 13.55 4.78 15.08
C VAL A 132 14.33 4.94 16.39
N TYR A 133 14.50 3.87 17.17
CA TYR A 133 15.20 3.91 18.47
C TYR A 133 16.73 4.09 18.33
N GLU A 134 17.31 3.71 17.20
CA GLU A 134 18.73 3.84 16.92
C GLU A 134 19.06 5.11 16.12
N GLY A 135 18.05 5.79 15.59
CA GLY A 135 18.21 6.93 14.70
C GLY A 135 18.93 6.57 13.38
N THR A 136 18.84 5.31 12.95
CA THR A 136 19.49 4.81 11.74
C THR A 136 18.46 4.24 10.77
N HIS A 137 18.77 4.32 9.48
CA HIS A 137 17.92 3.75 8.43
C HIS A 137 18.74 2.92 7.45
N THR A 138 18.11 1.89 6.87
CA THR A 138 18.72 1.03 5.85
C THR A 138 17.81 0.92 4.65
N ALA A 139 18.22 1.50 3.52
CA ALA A 139 17.48 1.40 2.28
C ALA A 139 17.75 0.05 1.59
N ILE A 140 16.68 -0.67 1.29
CA ILE A 140 16.72 -1.90 0.51
C ILE A 140 16.30 -1.58 -0.93
N GLY A 141 17.21 -1.82 -1.85
CA GLY A 141 17.00 -1.56 -3.27
C GLY A 141 17.42 -2.74 -4.14
N TYR A 142 16.83 -2.83 -5.31
CA TYR A 142 16.93 -3.98 -6.20
C TYR A 142 17.86 -3.76 -7.40
N LYS A 143 18.82 -2.85 -7.28
CA LYS A 143 19.67 -2.32 -8.36
C LYS A 143 20.30 -3.39 -9.28
N PHE A 144 20.67 -4.54 -8.73
CA PHE A 144 21.35 -5.60 -9.48
C PHE A 144 20.43 -6.78 -9.81
N ALA A 145 19.31 -6.90 -9.12
CA ALA A 145 18.33 -7.96 -9.33
C ALA A 145 17.26 -7.57 -10.36
N LEU A 146 16.85 -6.30 -10.39
CA LEU A 146 15.78 -5.82 -11.25
C LEU A 146 16.26 -4.78 -12.25
N PRO A 147 15.77 -4.80 -13.51
CA PRO A 147 15.96 -3.72 -14.46
C PRO A 147 15.37 -2.41 -13.92
N ARG A 148 16.12 -1.30 -14.06
CA ARG A 148 15.73 -0.01 -13.49
C ARG A 148 15.02 0.89 -14.51
N LYS A 149 13.96 1.57 -14.06
CA LYS A 149 13.24 2.62 -14.80
C LYS A 149 12.75 2.14 -16.18
N LYS A 150 12.38 0.88 -16.31
CA LYS A 150 11.78 0.30 -17.52
C LYS A 150 10.82 -0.82 -17.17
N ILE A 151 9.91 -1.12 -18.07
CA ILE A 151 9.06 -2.30 -17.99
C ILE A 151 9.91 -3.51 -18.38
N PHE A 152 9.69 -4.61 -17.68
CA PHE A 152 10.38 -5.88 -17.90
C PHE A 152 9.46 -7.04 -17.54
N SER A 153 9.80 -8.22 -18.00
CA SER A 153 9.16 -9.48 -17.60
C SER A 153 10.07 -10.32 -16.70
N TRP A 154 9.51 -11.33 -16.04
CA TRP A 154 10.22 -12.10 -15.03
C TRP A 154 11.47 -12.85 -15.55
N ASP A 155 11.54 -13.15 -16.83
CA ASP A 155 12.72 -13.73 -17.50
C ASP A 155 13.94 -12.79 -17.55
N GLN A 156 13.74 -11.50 -17.30
CA GLN A 156 14.79 -10.48 -17.31
C GLN A 156 15.34 -10.14 -15.94
N ILE A 157 14.88 -10.81 -14.89
CA ILE A 157 15.36 -10.57 -13.52
C ILE A 157 16.68 -11.29 -13.26
N GLY A 158 17.54 -10.66 -12.45
CA GLY A 158 18.78 -11.26 -11.95
C GLY A 158 18.59 -11.98 -10.63
N HIS A 159 19.70 -12.34 -10.00
CA HIS A 159 19.69 -12.95 -8.68
C HIS A 159 19.52 -11.91 -7.59
N PHE A 160 18.62 -12.20 -6.66
CA PHE A 160 18.49 -11.41 -5.42
C PHE A 160 19.57 -11.82 -4.43
N ARG A 161 20.10 -10.83 -3.72
CA ARG A 161 20.96 -11.10 -2.55
C ARG A 161 20.11 -11.58 -1.37
N PRO A 162 20.69 -12.26 -0.38
CA PRO A 162 19.95 -12.77 0.79
C PRO A 162 19.21 -11.67 1.59
N ASP A 163 19.66 -10.41 1.50
CA ASP A 163 19.08 -9.25 2.15
C ASP A 163 18.01 -8.52 1.30
N GLN A 164 17.79 -8.97 0.07
CA GLN A 164 16.84 -8.36 -0.88
C GLN A 164 15.54 -9.16 -0.94
N ASN A 165 14.65 -8.97 0.01
CA ASN A 165 13.32 -9.59 -0.01
C ASN A 165 12.33 -8.69 -0.76
N LEU A 166 11.49 -9.27 -1.61
CA LEU A 166 10.33 -8.58 -2.18
C LEU A 166 9.20 -8.61 -1.14
N LEU A 167 9.22 -7.63 -0.26
CA LEU A 167 8.17 -7.45 0.74
C LEU A 167 6.99 -6.67 0.17
N MET A 168 5.80 -6.83 0.76
CA MET A 168 4.61 -6.09 0.34
C MET A 168 4.80 -4.56 0.39
N HIS A 169 5.65 -4.06 1.30
CA HIS A 169 6.02 -2.65 1.38
C HIS A 169 6.66 -2.10 0.09
N SER A 170 7.32 -2.97 -0.70
CA SER A 170 7.93 -2.60 -1.99
C SER A 170 7.00 -2.78 -3.19
N LEU A 171 5.84 -3.43 -3.02
CA LEU A 171 4.99 -3.88 -4.11
C LEU A 171 3.73 -3.01 -4.24
N CYS A 172 3.37 -2.74 -5.50
CA CYS A 172 2.11 -2.12 -5.86
C CYS A 172 1.55 -2.90 -7.05
N TYR A 173 0.45 -3.59 -6.84
CA TYR A 173 -0.14 -4.49 -7.81
C TYR A 173 -1.24 -3.82 -8.63
N ARG A 174 -1.40 -4.25 -9.86
CA ARG A 174 -2.62 -3.97 -10.59
C ARG A 174 -3.79 -4.70 -9.91
N THR A 175 -4.85 -3.99 -9.59
CA THR A 175 -5.96 -4.47 -8.75
C THR A 175 -6.66 -5.69 -9.34
N ASP A 176 -6.93 -5.68 -10.66
CA ASP A 176 -7.57 -6.79 -11.38
C ASP A 176 -6.71 -8.06 -11.31
N VAL A 177 -5.39 -7.96 -11.55
CA VAL A 177 -4.46 -9.09 -11.48
C VAL A 177 -4.45 -9.72 -10.09
N LEU A 178 -4.42 -8.87 -9.04
CA LEU A 178 -4.39 -9.36 -7.67
C LEU A 178 -5.71 -10.06 -7.30
N ARG A 179 -6.85 -9.53 -7.76
CA ARG A 179 -8.17 -10.17 -7.57
C ARG A 179 -8.30 -11.49 -8.32
N GLU A 180 -7.86 -11.54 -9.57
CA GLU A 180 -7.90 -12.74 -10.40
C GLU A 180 -7.00 -13.87 -9.87
N SER A 181 -5.95 -13.53 -9.15
CA SER A 181 -5.02 -14.51 -8.57
C SER A 181 -5.67 -15.42 -7.53
N ASN A 182 -6.79 -15.00 -6.92
CA ASN A 182 -7.51 -15.73 -5.87
C ASN A 182 -6.58 -16.27 -4.78
N LEU A 183 -5.54 -15.52 -4.41
CA LEU A 183 -4.56 -15.95 -3.40
C LEU A 183 -5.27 -16.22 -2.06
N PRO A 184 -5.17 -17.44 -1.53
CA PRO A 184 -5.70 -17.73 -0.22
C PRO A 184 -4.83 -17.00 0.83
N MET A 185 -5.46 -16.10 1.58
CA MET A 185 -4.84 -15.54 2.77
C MET A 185 -5.32 -16.33 3.98
N PRO A 186 -4.44 -16.97 4.72
CA PRO A 186 -4.84 -17.72 5.89
C PRO A 186 -5.31 -16.75 6.99
N ALA A 187 -6.41 -17.11 7.65
CA ALA A 187 -6.89 -16.38 8.83
C ALA A 187 -5.95 -16.65 10.02
N HIS A 188 -5.78 -15.64 10.86
CA HIS A 188 -5.06 -15.74 12.15
C HIS A 188 -3.63 -16.31 12.05
N THR A 189 -2.84 -15.88 11.06
CA THR A 189 -1.47 -16.35 10.83
C THR A 189 -0.39 -15.64 11.65
N PHE A 190 -0.77 -14.80 12.61
CA PHE A 190 0.13 -14.16 13.58
C PHE A 190 -0.39 -14.26 14.99
#